data_452451ec84136ee1c4d8dea2a31f45e1
#
_entry.id   452451ec84136ee1c4d8dea2a31f45e1
#
_cell.length_a   1.000
_cell.length_b   1.000
_cell.length_c   1.000
_cell.angle_alpha   90.00
_cell.angle_beta   90.00
_cell.angle_gamma   90.00
#
_symmetry.space_group_name_H-M   'P 1'
#
loop_
_entity.id
_entity.type
_entity.pdbx_description
1 polymer ?
#
loop_
_entity_poly.entity_id
_entity_poly.type
_entity_poly.pdbx_seq_one_letter_code
_entity_poly.pdbx_strand_id
1 'polypeptide(L)'
;LFDQWFSDYSVFLSSKMTASWESAYFAAWNSTAEFVALEEKISSEIYVRDWIINRTGNLITNVCSDQVNAVRYLIAEAQSLGMGSDETARYIRPTIGLTERQAAANLRHYNSVKTQLRADHPRMKEESIERKARTAAAKYAERQQRYRAETIARTEIAQAYNAGADAFIREAMRHDLMPHMKKEWSTALDGRVCQECQALE
;
A
#
# COMPACT_ATOMS: atom_id res chain seq x y z
N LEU A 1 20.99 -12.14 3.10
CA LEU A 1 19.98 -12.56 2.08
C LEU A 1 18.72 -11.68 2.15
N PHE A 2 18.19 -11.42 3.35
CA PHE A 2 17.05 -10.50 3.55
C PHE A 2 17.42 -9.06 3.17
N ASP A 3 18.56 -8.56 3.62
CA ASP A 3 19.02 -7.19 3.37
C ASP A 3 19.22 -6.92 1.88
N GLN A 4 19.76 -7.90 1.13
CA GLN A 4 19.91 -7.79 -0.32
C GLN A 4 18.55 -7.76 -1.02
N TRP A 5 17.62 -8.64 -0.65
CA TRP A 5 16.27 -8.66 -1.19
C TRP A 5 15.51 -7.34 -0.91
N PHE A 6 15.68 -6.78 0.29
CA PHE A 6 15.14 -5.46 0.64
C PHE A 6 15.69 -4.36 -0.25
N SER A 7 17.00 -4.36 -0.48
CA SER A 7 17.65 -3.39 -1.36
C SER A 7 17.12 -3.48 -2.78
N ASP A 8 17.07 -4.67 -3.35
CA ASP A 8 16.61 -4.90 -4.73
C ASP A 8 15.13 -4.54 -4.89
N TYR A 9 14.27 -4.88 -3.91
CA TYR A 9 12.86 -4.54 -3.90
C TYR A 9 12.62 -3.03 -3.76
N SER A 10 13.44 -2.34 -2.98
CA SER A 10 13.37 -0.89 -2.81
C SER A 10 13.71 -0.16 -4.11
N VAL A 11 14.77 -0.57 -4.81
CA VAL A 11 15.14 -0.04 -6.12
C VAL A 11 14.04 -0.28 -7.14
N PHE A 12 13.44 -1.47 -7.16
CA PHE A 12 12.33 -1.80 -8.04
C PHE A 12 11.10 -0.91 -7.80
N LEU A 13 10.65 -0.76 -6.55
CA LEU A 13 9.51 0.10 -6.19
C LEU A 13 9.78 1.56 -6.57
N SER A 14 10.94 2.08 -6.23
CA SER A 14 11.34 3.45 -6.58
C SER A 14 11.25 3.68 -8.09
N SER A 15 11.85 2.79 -8.88
CA SER A 15 11.87 2.91 -10.36
C SER A 15 10.46 2.91 -10.97
N LYS A 16 9.49 2.22 -10.35
CA LYS A 16 8.12 2.13 -10.85
C LYS A 16 7.23 3.31 -10.42
N MET A 17 7.51 3.88 -9.25
CA MET A 17 6.65 4.92 -8.68
C MET A 17 7.12 6.34 -9.03
N THR A 18 8.43 6.57 -9.21
CA THR A 18 9.00 7.90 -9.40
C THR A 18 8.31 8.69 -10.51
N ALA A 19 8.18 8.14 -11.69
CA ALA A 19 7.55 8.84 -12.83
C ALA A 19 6.08 9.22 -12.55
N SER A 20 5.35 8.35 -11.86
CA SER A 20 3.96 8.62 -11.48
C SER A 20 3.86 9.69 -10.40
N TRP A 21 4.77 9.69 -9.44
CA TRP A 21 4.87 10.72 -8.41
C TRP A 21 5.23 12.08 -9.00
N GLU A 22 6.24 12.14 -9.86
CA GLU A 22 6.64 13.37 -10.56
C GLU A 22 5.47 13.95 -11.34
N SER A 23 4.82 13.14 -12.16
CA SER A 23 3.68 13.57 -12.96
C SER A 23 2.54 14.13 -12.10
N ALA A 24 2.17 13.45 -11.02
CA ALA A 24 1.10 13.89 -10.12
C ALA A 24 1.47 15.17 -9.36
N TYR A 25 2.71 15.28 -8.91
CA TYR A 25 3.23 16.43 -8.19
C TYR A 25 3.24 17.68 -9.08
N PHE A 26 3.79 17.56 -10.30
CA PHE A 26 3.82 18.67 -11.26
C PHE A 26 2.43 19.07 -11.75
N ALA A 27 1.53 18.10 -11.95
CA ALA A 27 0.16 18.41 -12.30
C ALA A 27 -0.54 19.26 -11.23
N ALA A 28 -0.36 18.92 -9.96
CA ALA A 28 -0.92 19.69 -8.85
C ALA A 28 -0.27 21.05 -8.70
N TRP A 29 1.06 21.14 -8.82
CA TRP A 29 1.80 22.40 -8.79
C TRP A 29 1.27 23.37 -9.84
N ASN A 30 1.21 22.91 -11.09
CA ASN A 30 0.75 23.73 -12.21
C ASN A 30 -0.72 24.13 -12.10
N SER A 31 -1.59 23.17 -11.74
CA SER A 31 -3.02 23.43 -11.53
C SER A 31 -3.27 24.45 -10.40
N THR A 32 -2.46 24.41 -9.33
CA THR A 32 -2.56 25.36 -8.24
C THR A 32 -2.06 26.74 -8.69
N ALA A 33 -0.98 26.82 -9.48
CA ALA A 33 -0.48 28.07 -10.08
C ALA A 33 -1.53 28.73 -10.98
N GLU A 34 -2.19 27.95 -11.82
CA GLU A 34 -3.28 28.43 -12.68
C GLU A 34 -4.48 28.92 -11.86
N PHE A 35 -4.86 28.19 -10.81
CA PHE A 35 -5.99 28.55 -9.94
C PHE A 35 -5.78 29.89 -9.23
N VAL A 36 -4.54 30.19 -8.78
CA VAL A 36 -4.22 31.47 -8.13
C VAL A 36 -3.80 32.56 -9.11
N ALA A 37 -3.85 32.27 -10.42
CA ALA A 37 -3.53 33.20 -11.50
C ALA A 37 -2.15 33.89 -11.36
N LEU A 38 -1.14 33.15 -10.87
CA LEU A 38 0.22 33.65 -10.76
C LEU A 38 0.92 33.64 -12.13
N GLU A 39 1.34 34.80 -12.58
CA GLU A 39 2.10 34.99 -13.83
C GLU A 39 3.58 34.58 -13.67
N GLU A 40 4.11 34.67 -12.46
CA GLU A 40 5.49 34.37 -12.15
C GLU A 40 5.74 32.88 -12.00
N LYS A 41 6.74 32.37 -12.74
CA LYS A 41 7.10 30.95 -12.71
C LYS A 41 8.03 30.66 -11.54
N ILE A 42 7.52 29.93 -10.55
CA ILE A 42 8.31 29.35 -9.47
C ILE A 42 8.82 27.97 -9.90
N SER A 43 10.13 27.72 -9.75
CA SER A 43 10.69 26.40 -10.10
C SER A 43 10.26 25.34 -9.09
N SER A 44 9.72 24.25 -9.60
CA SER A 44 9.24 23.10 -8.79
C SER A 44 10.26 21.97 -8.63
N GLU A 45 11.36 21.97 -9.39
CA GLU A 45 12.26 20.83 -9.56
C GLU A 45 12.94 20.40 -8.23
N ILE A 46 13.38 21.34 -7.43
CA ILE A 46 14.05 21.04 -6.15
C ILE A 46 13.06 20.41 -5.17
N TYR A 47 11.85 20.94 -5.09
CA TYR A 47 10.81 20.48 -4.15
C TYR A 47 10.30 19.08 -4.48
N VAL A 48 10.10 18.77 -5.77
CA VAL A 48 9.67 17.44 -6.19
C VAL A 48 10.74 16.40 -5.89
N ARG A 49 12.00 16.72 -6.13
CA ARG A 49 13.11 15.80 -5.86
C ARG A 49 13.22 15.45 -4.37
N ASP A 50 13.23 16.46 -3.51
CA ASP A 50 13.34 16.26 -2.06
C ASP A 50 12.14 15.49 -1.51
N TRP A 51 10.94 15.77 -2.00
CA TRP A 51 9.74 15.04 -1.62
C TRP A 51 9.81 13.56 -2.04
N ILE A 52 10.24 13.26 -3.26
CA ILE A 52 10.37 11.89 -3.77
C ILE A 52 11.37 11.09 -2.94
N ILE A 53 12.53 11.66 -2.61
CA ILE A 53 13.54 10.98 -1.79
C ILE A 53 12.97 10.58 -0.42
N ASN A 54 12.33 11.53 0.25
CA ASN A 54 11.73 11.28 1.57
C ASN A 54 10.56 10.29 1.50
N ARG A 55 9.71 10.41 0.48
CA ARG A 55 8.53 9.53 0.32
C ARG A 55 8.92 8.11 -0.01
N THR A 56 9.89 7.92 -0.87
CA THR A 56 10.39 6.59 -1.26
C THR A 56 10.85 5.80 -0.04
N GLY A 57 11.64 6.40 0.85
CA GLY A 57 12.11 5.75 2.07
C GLY A 57 10.96 5.30 2.98
N ASN A 58 9.96 6.14 3.19
CA ASN A 58 8.81 5.84 4.02
C ASN A 58 7.93 4.72 3.44
N LEU A 59 7.64 4.77 2.13
CA LEU A 59 6.84 3.75 1.46
C LEU A 59 7.52 2.37 1.54
N ILE A 60 8.80 2.31 1.24
CA ILE A 60 9.60 1.07 1.29
C ILE A 60 9.58 0.49 2.69
N THR A 61 9.85 1.30 3.71
CA THR A 61 9.86 0.84 5.10
C THR A 61 8.52 0.23 5.49
N ASN A 62 7.41 0.87 5.18
CA ASN A 62 6.07 0.39 5.51
C ASN A 62 5.72 -0.93 4.79
N VAL A 63 5.96 -1.01 3.47
CA VAL A 63 5.68 -2.21 2.68
C VAL A 63 6.54 -3.39 3.15
N CYS A 64 7.79 -3.14 3.48
CA CYS A 64 8.70 -4.17 3.95
C CYS A 64 8.33 -4.67 5.35
N SER A 65 7.98 -3.80 6.29
CA SER A 65 7.53 -4.19 7.63
C SER A 65 6.30 -5.07 7.59
N ASP A 66 5.31 -4.71 6.79
CA ASP A 66 4.10 -5.51 6.57
C ASP A 66 4.42 -6.92 6.05
N GLN A 67 5.36 -7.00 5.10
CA GLN A 67 5.78 -8.27 4.51
C GLN A 67 6.49 -9.16 5.51
N VAL A 68 7.40 -8.61 6.31
CA VAL A 68 8.12 -9.34 7.37
C VAL A 68 7.13 -9.88 8.41
N ASN A 69 6.18 -9.07 8.85
CA ASN A 69 5.17 -9.48 9.81
C ASN A 69 4.27 -10.60 9.26
N ALA A 70 3.85 -10.50 8.00
CA ALA A 70 3.08 -11.54 7.35
C ALA A 70 3.83 -12.88 7.28
N VAL A 71 5.10 -12.86 6.91
CA VAL A 71 5.95 -14.07 6.84
C VAL A 71 6.18 -14.66 8.24
N ARG A 72 6.49 -13.84 9.24
CA ARG A 72 6.66 -14.30 10.64
C ARG A 72 5.41 -14.97 11.18
N TYR A 73 4.24 -14.37 10.96
CA TYR A 73 2.96 -14.95 11.34
C TYR A 73 2.77 -16.35 10.76
N LEU A 74 3.01 -16.52 9.47
CA LEU A 74 2.82 -17.81 8.79
C LEU A 74 3.86 -18.87 9.16
N ILE A 75 5.10 -18.47 9.45
CA ILE A 75 6.11 -19.40 9.97
C ILE A 75 5.69 -19.94 11.34
N ALA A 76 5.23 -19.07 12.24
CA ALA A 76 4.75 -19.48 13.56
C ALA A 76 3.57 -20.44 13.46
N GLU A 77 2.63 -20.18 12.55
CA GLU A 77 1.49 -21.06 12.28
C GLU A 77 1.93 -22.41 11.70
N ALA A 78 2.82 -22.41 10.72
CA ALA A 78 3.38 -23.65 10.13
C ALA A 78 4.12 -24.51 11.16
N GLN A 79 4.86 -23.87 12.08
CA GLN A 79 5.53 -24.55 13.20
C GLN A 79 4.52 -25.19 14.16
N SER A 80 3.43 -24.50 14.50
CA SER A 80 2.36 -25.01 15.35
C SER A 80 1.67 -26.25 14.75
N LEU A 81 1.64 -26.33 13.41
CA LEU A 81 1.08 -27.43 12.64
C LEU A 81 2.09 -28.57 12.37
N GLY A 82 3.34 -28.43 12.83
CA GLY A 82 4.40 -29.43 12.64
C GLY A 82 4.87 -29.59 11.19
N MET A 83 4.71 -28.55 10.35
CA MET A 83 5.13 -28.59 8.94
C MET A 83 6.64 -28.60 8.79
N GLY A 84 7.14 -29.44 7.87
CA GLY A 84 8.56 -29.42 7.47
C GLY A 84 8.89 -28.21 6.58
N SER A 85 10.19 -27.99 6.32
CA SER A 85 10.69 -26.81 5.58
C SER A 85 10.05 -26.64 4.20
N ASP A 86 9.95 -27.72 3.41
CA ASP A 86 9.39 -27.69 2.05
C ASP A 86 7.88 -27.43 2.06
N GLU A 87 7.20 -27.94 3.07
CA GLU A 87 5.77 -27.73 3.26
C GLU A 87 5.51 -26.29 3.70
N THR A 88 6.29 -25.77 4.63
CA THR A 88 6.26 -24.37 5.06
C THR A 88 6.51 -23.43 3.89
N ALA A 89 7.50 -23.69 3.04
CA ALA A 89 7.79 -22.86 1.87
C ALA A 89 6.59 -22.81 0.89
N ARG A 90 5.93 -23.95 0.64
CA ARG A 90 4.71 -24.01 -0.19
C ARG A 90 3.53 -23.29 0.45
N TYR A 91 3.45 -23.30 1.77
CA TYR A 91 2.41 -22.62 2.56
C TYR A 91 2.56 -21.11 2.54
N ILE A 92 3.77 -20.59 2.62
CA ILE A 92 4.09 -19.15 2.65
C ILE A 92 4.00 -18.52 1.26
N ARG A 93 4.39 -19.23 0.20
CA ARG A 93 4.49 -18.69 -1.17
C ARG A 93 3.28 -17.85 -1.63
N PRO A 94 2.01 -18.27 -1.42
CA PRO A 94 0.86 -17.48 -1.88
C PRO A 94 0.65 -16.15 -1.15
N THR A 95 1.32 -15.97 0.00
CA THR A 95 1.11 -14.81 0.86
C THR A 95 2.22 -13.77 0.76
N ILE A 96 3.24 -14.03 -0.06
CA ILE A 96 4.26 -13.05 -0.38
C ILE A 96 3.59 -11.84 -1.05
N GLY A 97 3.83 -10.64 -0.52
CA GLY A 97 3.17 -9.40 -0.95
C GLY A 97 1.86 -9.06 -0.21
N LEU A 98 1.42 -9.87 0.74
CA LEU A 98 0.27 -9.59 1.60
C LEU A 98 0.70 -8.96 2.95
N THR A 99 -0.21 -8.21 3.57
CA THR A 99 -0.08 -7.83 4.98
C THR A 99 -0.38 -9.03 5.88
N GLU A 100 0.01 -8.96 7.16
CA GLU A 100 -0.34 -9.99 8.16
C GLU A 100 -1.85 -10.26 8.20
N ARG A 101 -2.67 -9.21 8.23
CA ARG A 101 -4.14 -9.32 8.20
C ARG A 101 -4.66 -10.06 6.97
N GLN A 102 -4.09 -9.78 5.80
CA GLN A 102 -4.45 -10.44 4.56
C GLN A 102 -3.98 -11.88 4.53
N ALA A 103 -2.78 -12.18 5.04
CA ALA A 103 -2.26 -13.53 5.18
C ALA A 103 -3.14 -14.38 6.11
N ALA A 104 -3.54 -13.85 7.26
CA ALA A 104 -4.49 -14.50 8.16
C ALA A 104 -5.86 -14.73 7.51
N ALA A 105 -6.37 -13.78 6.72
CA ALA A 105 -7.61 -13.95 5.97
C ALA A 105 -7.50 -15.04 4.89
N ASN A 106 -6.35 -15.14 4.22
CA ASN A 106 -6.08 -16.18 3.25
C ASN A 106 -6.04 -17.57 3.88
N LEU A 107 -5.44 -17.70 5.05
CA LEU A 107 -5.42 -18.94 5.84
C LEU A 107 -6.83 -19.37 6.25
N ARG A 108 -7.64 -18.43 6.75
CA ARG A 108 -9.05 -18.73 7.07
C ARG A 108 -9.84 -19.20 5.84
N HIS A 109 -9.61 -18.56 4.69
CA HIS A 109 -10.25 -18.98 3.43
C HIS A 109 -9.84 -20.41 3.03
N TYR A 110 -8.54 -20.73 3.10
CA TYR A 110 -8.04 -22.07 2.85
C TYR A 110 -8.71 -23.12 3.75
N ASN A 111 -8.77 -22.89 5.05
CA ASN A 111 -9.40 -23.79 6.01
C ASN A 111 -10.91 -23.94 5.78
N SER A 112 -11.60 -22.85 5.47
CA SER A 112 -13.03 -22.84 5.13
C SER A 112 -13.32 -23.70 3.89
N VAL A 113 -12.51 -23.56 2.83
CA VAL A 113 -12.65 -24.38 1.61
C VAL A 113 -12.42 -25.86 1.91
N LYS A 114 -11.43 -26.21 2.74
CA LYS A 114 -11.21 -27.61 3.16
C LYS A 114 -12.42 -28.17 3.88
N THR A 115 -12.96 -27.44 4.84
CA THR A 115 -14.13 -27.86 5.61
C THR A 115 -15.35 -28.06 4.71
N GLN A 116 -15.60 -27.11 3.81
CA GLN A 116 -16.70 -27.20 2.87
C GLN A 116 -16.56 -28.39 1.90
N LEU A 117 -15.38 -28.59 1.32
CA LEU A 117 -15.14 -29.73 0.41
C LEU A 117 -15.32 -31.08 1.09
N ARG A 118 -14.95 -31.21 2.37
CA ARG A 118 -15.19 -32.43 3.15
C ARG A 118 -16.68 -32.68 3.39
N ALA A 119 -17.43 -31.62 3.69
CA ALA A 119 -18.88 -31.72 3.90
C ALA A 119 -19.63 -32.06 2.60
N ASP A 120 -19.31 -31.35 1.51
CA ASP A 120 -20.02 -31.50 0.23
C ASP A 120 -19.63 -32.80 -0.52
N HIS A 121 -18.40 -33.29 -0.28
CA HIS A 121 -17.84 -34.45 -0.97
C HIS A 121 -17.20 -35.45 -0.02
N PRO A 122 -17.96 -36.18 0.81
CA PRO A 122 -17.41 -37.07 1.86
C PRO A 122 -16.51 -38.23 1.33
N ARG A 123 -16.62 -38.56 0.04
CA ARG A 123 -15.79 -39.60 -0.60
C ARG A 123 -14.56 -39.05 -1.34
N MET A 124 -14.34 -37.74 -1.31
CA MET A 124 -13.18 -37.10 -1.95
C MET A 124 -11.90 -37.45 -1.17
N LYS A 125 -10.85 -37.86 -1.87
CA LYS A 125 -9.55 -38.11 -1.25
C LYS A 125 -8.98 -36.81 -0.65
N GLU A 126 -8.40 -36.93 0.54
CA GLU A 126 -7.82 -35.75 1.27
C GLU A 126 -6.81 -35.01 0.42
N GLU A 127 -5.97 -35.70 -0.35
CA GLU A 127 -5.01 -35.09 -1.27
C GLU A 127 -5.69 -34.19 -2.34
N SER A 128 -6.87 -34.59 -2.81
CA SER A 128 -7.65 -33.83 -3.78
C SER A 128 -8.30 -32.59 -3.13
N ILE A 129 -8.75 -32.70 -1.88
CA ILE A 129 -9.27 -31.62 -1.07
C ILE A 129 -8.17 -30.60 -0.85
N GLU A 130 -6.99 -31.06 -0.43
CA GLU A 130 -5.81 -30.23 -0.18
C GLU A 130 -5.42 -29.44 -1.43
N ARG A 131 -5.30 -30.09 -2.58
CA ARG A 131 -4.97 -29.44 -3.84
C ARG A 131 -5.98 -28.38 -4.23
N LYS A 132 -7.28 -28.65 -4.11
CA LYS A 132 -8.35 -27.70 -4.43
C LYS A 132 -8.33 -26.50 -3.48
N ALA A 133 -8.15 -26.74 -2.18
CA ALA A 133 -8.07 -25.69 -1.18
C ALA A 133 -6.86 -24.77 -1.41
N ARG A 134 -5.68 -25.34 -1.72
CA ARG A 134 -4.48 -24.57 -2.09
C ARG A 134 -4.71 -23.70 -3.34
N THR A 135 -5.36 -24.27 -4.36
CA THR A 135 -5.70 -23.51 -5.57
C THR A 135 -6.64 -22.34 -5.28
N ALA A 136 -7.66 -22.55 -4.43
CA ALA A 136 -8.58 -21.50 -4.02
C ALA A 136 -7.86 -20.40 -3.21
N ALA A 137 -7.00 -20.79 -2.27
CA ALA A 137 -6.21 -19.86 -1.48
C ALA A 137 -5.24 -19.03 -2.35
N ALA A 138 -4.60 -19.65 -3.35
CA ALA A 138 -3.72 -18.93 -4.28
C ALA A 138 -4.49 -17.86 -5.09
N LYS A 139 -5.67 -18.20 -5.62
CA LYS A 139 -6.54 -17.23 -6.32
C LYS A 139 -7.05 -16.11 -5.40
N TYR A 140 -7.31 -16.44 -4.14
CA TYR A 140 -7.72 -15.44 -3.15
C TYR A 140 -6.56 -14.50 -2.83
N ALA A 141 -5.35 -15.03 -2.63
CA ALA A 141 -4.14 -14.25 -2.40
C ALA A 141 -3.84 -13.29 -3.58
N GLU A 142 -3.94 -13.76 -4.82
CA GLU A 142 -3.74 -12.93 -6.02
C GLU A 142 -4.71 -11.74 -6.07
N ARG A 143 -5.98 -11.94 -5.73
CA ARG A 143 -6.96 -10.84 -5.63
C ARG A 143 -6.58 -9.83 -4.54
N GLN A 144 -6.13 -10.30 -3.38
CA GLN A 144 -5.69 -9.46 -2.29
C GLN A 144 -4.44 -8.64 -2.66
N GLN A 145 -3.49 -9.25 -3.34
CA GLN A 145 -2.28 -8.59 -3.84
C GLN A 145 -2.62 -7.48 -4.83
N ARG A 146 -3.53 -7.76 -5.78
CA ARG A 146 -4.00 -6.77 -6.76
C ARG A 146 -4.67 -5.60 -6.08
N TYR A 147 -5.60 -5.86 -5.16
CA TYR A 147 -6.28 -4.83 -4.39
C TYR A 147 -5.29 -3.97 -3.57
N ARG A 148 -4.29 -4.61 -2.93
CA ARG A 148 -3.25 -3.89 -2.20
C ARG A 148 -2.43 -2.99 -3.12
N ALA A 149 -2.01 -3.50 -4.26
CA ALA A 149 -1.23 -2.73 -5.24
C ALA A 149 -2.02 -1.50 -5.73
N GLU A 150 -3.30 -1.67 -6.05
CA GLU A 150 -4.18 -0.57 -6.45
C GLU A 150 -4.36 0.46 -5.33
N THR A 151 -4.53 0.01 -4.09
CA THR A 151 -4.68 0.90 -2.93
C THR A 151 -3.40 1.71 -2.71
N ILE A 152 -2.23 1.07 -2.74
CA ILE A 152 -0.94 1.75 -2.62
C ILE A 152 -0.80 2.79 -3.73
N ALA A 153 -1.00 2.39 -4.99
CA ALA A 153 -0.84 3.29 -6.12
C ALA A 153 -1.75 4.53 -6.02
N ARG A 154 -3.03 4.34 -5.70
CA ARG A 154 -3.99 5.45 -5.53
C ARG A 154 -3.58 6.38 -4.39
N THR A 155 -3.19 5.81 -3.25
CA THR A 155 -2.78 6.59 -2.07
C THR A 155 -1.53 7.40 -2.37
N GLU A 156 -0.53 6.79 -3.00
CA GLU A 156 0.73 7.45 -3.32
C GLU A 156 0.56 8.57 -4.35
N ILE A 157 -0.24 8.35 -5.40
CA ILE A 157 -0.54 9.38 -6.40
C ILE A 157 -1.30 10.55 -5.75
N ALA A 158 -2.30 10.27 -4.90
CA ALA A 158 -3.03 11.32 -4.19
C ALA A 158 -2.12 12.13 -3.25
N GLN A 159 -1.18 11.48 -2.58
CA GLN A 159 -0.21 12.16 -1.71
C GLN A 159 0.78 13.02 -2.51
N ALA A 160 1.27 12.53 -3.67
CA ALA A 160 2.11 13.31 -4.56
C ALA A 160 1.38 14.56 -5.05
N TYR A 161 0.13 14.41 -5.47
CA TYR A 161 -0.71 15.52 -5.91
C TYR A 161 -0.89 16.57 -4.80
N ASN A 162 -1.30 16.13 -3.61
CA ASN A 162 -1.48 17.05 -2.47
C ASN A 162 -0.17 17.74 -2.05
N ALA A 163 0.96 17.02 -2.12
CA ALA A 163 2.27 17.58 -1.81
C ALA A 163 2.69 18.66 -2.81
N GLY A 164 2.41 18.46 -4.10
CA GLY A 164 2.69 19.45 -5.14
C GLY A 164 1.90 20.76 -4.93
N ALA A 165 0.61 20.66 -4.65
CA ALA A 165 -0.24 21.80 -4.34
C ALA A 165 0.23 22.55 -3.08
N ASP A 166 0.52 21.80 -2.01
CA ASP A 166 1.01 22.39 -0.74
C ASP A 166 2.36 23.10 -0.90
N ALA A 167 3.28 22.48 -1.63
CA ALA A 167 4.59 23.05 -1.87
C ALA A 167 4.50 24.33 -2.71
N PHE A 168 3.64 24.37 -3.72
CA PHE A 168 3.39 25.58 -4.50
C PHE A 168 2.86 26.72 -3.62
N ILE A 169 1.83 26.48 -2.82
CA ILE A 169 1.22 27.47 -1.94
C ILE A 169 2.26 28.03 -0.95
N ARG A 170 3.06 27.17 -0.33
CA ARG A 170 4.12 27.60 0.60
C ARG A 170 5.17 28.45 -0.08
N GLU A 171 5.55 28.09 -1.30
CA GLU A 171 6.56 28.83 -2.07
C GLU A 171 6.02 30.19 -2.52
N ALA A 172 4.78 30.25 -2.99
CA ALA A 172 4.14 31.50 -3.36
C ALA A 172 4.00 32.44 -2.17
N MET A 173 3.66 31.91 -0.97
CA MET A 173 3.66 32.71 0.26
C MET A 173 5.05 33.24 0.64
N ARG A 174 6.10 32.40 0.48
CA ARG A 174 7.48 32.74 0.79
C ARG A 174 8.04 33.87 -0.10
N HIS A 175 7.57 33.95 -1.33
CA HIS A 175 7.91 35.02 -2.30
C HIS A 175 6.94 36.19 -2.27
N ASP A 176 6.06 36.26 -1.27
CA ASP A 176 5.05 37.34 -1.16
C ASP A 176 4.12 37.46 -2.40
N LEU A 177 3.99 36.38 -3.17
CA LEU A 177 3.13 36.32 -4.37
C LEU A 177 1.67 36.07 -4.03
N MET A 178 1.39 35.65 -2.80
CA MET A 178 0.03 35.45 -2.28
C MET A 178 -0.03 35.76 -0.78
N PRO A 179 -1.22 36.08 -0.23
CA PRO A 179 -1.40 36.28 1.20
C PRO A 179 -1.06 35.02 2.01
N HIS A 180 -0.62 35.24 3.25
CA HIS A 180 -0.44 34.09 4.18
C HIS A 180 -1.78 33.37 4.42
N MET A 181 -1.83 32.11 4.03
CA MET A 181 -2.99 31.24 4.22
C MET A 181 -2.73 30.19 5.29
N LYS A 182 -3.79 29.75 5.95
CA LYS A 182 -3.77 28.64 6.90
C LYS A 182 -4.56 27.48 6.31
N LYS A 183 -4.15 26.25 6.63
CA LYS A 183 -4.95 25.07 6.35
C LYS A 183 -6.03 24.96 7.41
N GLU A 184 -7.26 24.77 6.98
CA GLU A 184 -8.40 24.49 7.83
C GLU A 184 -8.87 23.06 7.58
N TRP A 185 -9.17 22.35 8.64
CA TRP A 185 -9.75 21.03 8.56
C TRP A 185 -11.24 21.18 8.36
N SER A 186 -11.76 20.64 7.26
CA SER A 186 -13.19 20.65 6.97
C SER A 186 -13.68 19.24 6.73
N THR A 187 -14.80 18.90 7.33
CA THR A 187 -15.45 17.61 7.15
C THR A 187 -16.65 17.71 6.22
N ALA A 188 -17.20 16.56 5.82
CA ALA A 188 -18.43 16.51 5.04
C ALA A 188 -19.70 16.89 5.83
N LEU A 189 -19.59 17.12 7.14
CA LEU A 189 -20.68 17.43 8.07
C LEU A 189 -21.86 16.43 8.00
N ASP A 190 -21.57 15.17 7.65
CA ASP A 190 -22.58 14.11 7.56
C ASP A 190 -22.32 12.98 8.57
N GLY A 191 -23.25 12.05 8.71
CA GLY A 191 -23.17 10.93 9.66
C GLY A 191 -22.04 9.91 9.40
N ARG A 192 -21.20 10.12 8.38
CA ARG A 192 -20.02 9.29 8.06
C ARG A 192 -18.73 9.86 8.65
N VAL A 193 -18.76 11.06 9.20
CA VAL A 193 -17.60 11.70 9.83
C VAL A 193 -17.30 11.00 11.16
N CYS A 194 -16.06 10.55 11.35
CA CYS A 194 -15.64 9.92 12.61
C CYS A 194 -15.48 10.97 13.72
N GLN A 195 -15.58 10.53 14.99
CA GLN A 195 -15.47 11.42 16.15
C GLN A 195 -14.16 12.22 16.19
N GLU A 196 -13.05 11.60 15.78
CA GLU A 196 -11.74 12.28 15.71
C GLU A 196 -11.73 13.41 14.68
N CYS A 197 -12.31 13.17 13.49
CA CYS A 197 -12.41 14.21 12.46
C CYS A 197 -13.36 15.36 12.86
N GLN A 198 -14.45 15.04 13.58
CA GLN A 198 -15.38 16.03 14.12
C GLN A 198 -14.74 16.95 15.17
N ALA A 199 -13.83 16.41 15.98
CA ALA A 199 -13.14 17.16 17.02
C ALA A 199 -12.06 18.11 16.47
N LEU A 200 -11.66 17.99 15.20
CA LEU A 200 -10.67 18.82 14.52
C LEU A 200 -11.30 20.02 13.76
N GLU A 201 -12.61 20.04 13.61
CA GLU A 201 -13.39 21.10 12.98
C GLU A 201 -13.71 22.23 13.95
#